data_471204b0e2551dc38c83ff9bb82e7e4c
#
_entry.id   471204b0e2551dc38c83ff9bb82e7e4c
#
_cell.length_a   1.000
_cell.length_b   1.000
_cell.length_c   1.000
_cell.angle_alpha   90.00
_cell.angle_beta   90.00
_cell.angle_gamma   90.00
#
_symmetry.space_group_name_H-M   'P 1'
#
loop_
_entity.id
_entity.type
_entity.pdbx_description
1 polymer ?
#
loop_
_entity_poly.entity_id
_entity_poly.type
_entity_poly.pdbx_seq_one_letter_code
_entity_poly.pdbx_strand_id
1 'polypeptide(L)'
;MEFNKDNILNKATTAKQTVVMDEGLRAYMLKVYNYMATGVLLTGIIALLSFKMSVVTDPNGAIVGLTEFGNAIYLSGLKWIVMLAPLGIVFYMSFGINKMSASRAQTTFWVFAALMGLSLSSILLVYTGLSVTRVFFISSATFGAMSIYGYTTKRDLTKMGSFLMMGLIGIIISSVVNIILKSSMMYFAISIIGVLVFVGLTAYDTQKIKNMYAASDSGELMGKKAVMGALTLYLDFINLFIMLLRLFGQRR
;
A
#
# COMPACT_ATOMS: atom_id res chain seq x y z
N MET A 1 46.44 29.94 -19.79
CA MET A 1 46.21 28.50 -19.57
C MET A 1 45.46 28.17 -18.25
N GLU A 2 44.87 29.15 -17.58
CA GLU A 2 44.13 28.96 -16.32
C GLU A 2 42.62 28.61 -16.53
N PHE A 3 42.03 29.00 -17.65
CA PHE A 3 40.61 28.80 -17.94
C PHE A 3 40.14 27.31 -18.03
N ASN A 4 41.05 26.35 -18.10
CA ASN A 4 40.71 24.93 -18.29
C ASN A 4 40.68 24.13 -16.96
N LYS A 5 41.36 24.58 -15.90
CA LYS A 5 41.40 23.89 -14.61
C LYS A 5 40.10 24.05 -13.81
N ASP A 6 39.54 25.26 -13.82
CA ASP A 6 38.32 25.55 -13.07
C ASP A 6 37.08 24.85 -13.70
N ASN A 7 37.06 24.72 -15.02
CA ASN A 7 36.02 23.97 -15.73
C ASN A 7 36.09 22.44 -15.45
N ILE A 8 37.32 21.90 -15.29
CA ILE A 8 37.49 20.47 -14.98
C ILE A 8 37.13 20.20 -13.51
N LEU A 9 37.53 21.08 -12.60
CA LEU A 9 37.17 20.98 -11.18
C LEU A 9 35.64 21.11 -10.96
N ASN A 10 35.01 22.07 -11.60
CA ASN A 10 33.57 22.25 -11.54
C ASN A 10 32.79 21.04 -12.12
N LYS A 11 33.23 20.48 -13.25
CA LYS A 11 32.66 19.25 -13.81
C LYS A 11 32.85 18.05 -12.91
N ALA A 12 34.02 17.87 -12.30
CA ALA A 12 34.32 16.79 -11.37
C ALA A 12 33.46 16.90 -10.09
N THR A 13 33.33 18.12 -9.55
CA THR A 13 32.50 18.39 -8.37
C THR A 13 31.05 18.14 -8.64
N THR A 14 30.54 18.60 -9.80
CA THR A 14 29.14 18.37 -10.24
C THR A 14 28.86 16.87 -10.46
N ALA A 15 29.78 16.16 -11.12
CA ALA A 15 29.65 14.71 -11.34
C ALA A 15 29.65 13.93 -10.00
N LYS A 16 30.53 14.31 -9.05
CA LYS A 16 30.59 13.70 -7.73
C LYS A 16 29.31 13.96 -6.91
N GLN A 17 28.74 15.17 -6.98
CA GLN A 17 27.48 15.50 -6.34
C GLN A 17 26.31 14.72 -6.96
N THR A 18 26.29 14.55 -8.28
CA THR A 18 25.24 13.80 -8.99
C THR A 18 25.28 12.31 -8.59
N VAL A 19 26.47 11.72 -8.50
CA VAL A 19 26.64 10.31 -8.09
C VAL A 19 26.19 10.10 -6.65
N VAL A 20 26.59 10.98 -5.72
CA VAL A 20 26.16 10.90 -4.30
C VAL A 20 24.66 11.08 -4.15
N MET A 21 24.04 11.95 -4.96
CA MET A 21 22.58 12.15 -4.95
C MET A 21 21.84 10.93 -5.48
N ASP A 22 22.36 10.26 -6.49
CA ASP A 22 21.79 9.02 -7.05
C ASP A 22 21.86 7.86 -6.04
N GLU A 23 22.96 7.68 -5.33
CA GLU A 23 23.13 6.66 -4.28
C GLU A 23 22.19 6.93 -3.09
N GLY A 24 22.08 8.16 -2.64
CA GLY A 24 21.18 8.55 -1.56
C GLY A 24 19.70 8.34 -1.91
N LEU A 25 19.30 8.74 -3.12
CA LEU A 25 17.96 8.50 -3.63
C LEU A 25 17.64 7.00 -3.70
N ARG A 26 18.58 6.22 -4.21
CA ARG A 26 18.43 4.76 -4.28
C ARG A 26 18.26 4.15 -2.89
N ALA A 27 19.09 4.53 -1.93
CA ALA A 27 18.98 4.06 -0.55
C ALA A 27 17.64 4.45 0.09
N TYR A 28 17.19 5.67 -0.14
CA TYR A 28 15.87 6.14 0.33
C TYR A 28 14.73 5.31 -0.27
N MET A 29 14.69 5.12 -1.59
CA MET A 29 13.63 4.33 -2.24
C MET A 29 13.67 2.87 -1.83
N LEU A 30 14.84 2.26 -1.69
CA LEU A 30 14.97 0.91 -1.13
C LEU A 30 14.38 0.81 0.29
N LYS A 31 14.59 1.83 1.12
CA LYS A 31 14.00 1.89 2.46
C LYS A 31 12.48 1.96 2.41
N VAL A 32 11.91 2.76 1.49
CA VAL A 32 10.45 2.84 1.26
C VAL A 32 9.89 1.47 0.87
N TYR A 33 10.49 0.81 -0.14
CA TYR A 33 10.03 -0.51 -0.59
C TYR A 33 10.20 -1.61 0.45
N ASN A 34 11.30 -1.57 1.23
CA ASN A 34 11.51 -2.53 2.30
C ASN A 34 10.43 -2.41 3.39
N TYR A 35 10.09 -1.19 3.81
CA TYR A 35 8.99 -0.98 4.76
C TYR A 35 7.66 -1.46 4.17
N MET A 36 7.35 -1.09 2.93
CA MET A 36 6.12 -1.51 2.26
C MET A 36 6.03 -3.04 2.17
N ALA A 37 7.07 -3.69 1.64
CA ALA A 37 7.09 -5.14 1.42
C ALA A 37 6.98 -5.92 2.74
N THR A 38 7.74 -5.51 3.76
CA THR A 38 7.66 -6.14 5.10
C THR A 38 6.32 -5.87 5.77
N GLY A 39 5.72 -4.69 5.56
CA GLY A 39 4.35 -4.39 6.01
C GLY A 39 3.31 -5.32 5.37
N VAL A 40 3.37 -5.51 4.05
CA VAL A 40 2.49 -6.45 3.33
C VAL A 40 2.70 -7.88 3.80
N LEU A 41 3.96 -8.29 4.03
CA LEU A 41 4.28 -9.62 4.57
C LEU A 41 3.67 -9.81 5.97
N LEU A 42 3.86 -8.85 6.87
CA LEU A 42 3.26 -8.88 8.21
C LEU A 42 1.74 -8.99 8.14
N THR A 43 1.11 -8.19 7.28
CA THR A 43 -0.34 -8.24 7.03
C THR A 43 -0.78 -9.63 6.59
N GLY A 44 -0.07 -10.26 5.65
CA GLY A 44 -0.37 -11.61 5.17
C GLY A 44 -0.26 -12.66 6.27
N ILE A 45 0.81 -12.60 7.08
CA ILE A 45 1.02 -13.53 8.21
C ILE A 45 -0.11 -13.38 9.24
N ILE A 46 -0.41 -12.15 9.65
CA ILE A 46 -1.49 -11.89 10.64
C ILE A 46 -2.85 -12.31 10.07
N ALA A 47 -3.13 -12.05 8.79
CA ALA A 47 -4.38 -12.46 8.16
C ALA A 47 -4.55 -13.98 8.16
N LEU A 48 -3.50 -14.73 7.81
CA LEU A 48 -3.51 -16.19 7.83
C LEU A 48 -3.65 -16.77 9.23
N LEU A 49 -2.92 -16.23 10.20
CA LEU A 49 -3.01 -16.67 11.60
C LEU A 49 -4.40 -16.38 12.17
N SER A 50 -4.91 -15.18 11.98
CA SER A 50 -6.24 -14.79 12.45
C SER A 50 -7.33 -15.64 11.80
N PHE A 51 -7.23 -15.91 10.50
CA PHE A 51 -8.17 -16.81 9.82
C PHE A 51 -8.13 -18.22 10.41
N LYS A 52 -6.94 -18.84 10.58
CA LYS A 52 -6.80 -20.19 11.16
C LYS A 52 -7.35 -20.28 12.57
N MET A 53 -7.18 -19.23 13.37
CA MET A 53 -7.72 -19.17 14.73
C MET A 53 -9.24 -18.95 14.75
N SER A 54 -9.81 -18.45 13.67
CA SER A 54 -11.23 -18.03 13.59
C SER A 54 -12.16 -19.12 13.08
N VAL A 55 -11.64 -20.17 12.42
CA VAL A 55 -12.47 -21.18 11.76
C VAL A 55 -12.30 -22.55 12.41
N VAL A 56 -13.40 -23.31 12.44
CA VAL A 56 -13.40 -24.74 12.74
C VAL A 56 -13.52 -25.46 11.40
N THR A 57 -12.59 -26.38 11.14
CA THR A 57 -12.57 -27.16 9.88
C THR A 57 -12.83 -28.64 10.18
N ASP A 58 -13.51 -29.31 9.26
CA ASP A 58 -13.68 -30.76 9.26
C ASP A 58 -12.38 -31.48 8.83
N PRO A 59 -12.31 -32.83 8.92
CA PRO A 59 -11.14 -33.59 8.46
C PRO A 59 -10.81 -33.41 6.97
N ASN A 60 -11.77 -32.98 6.15
CA ASN A 60 -11.60 -32.72 4.71
C ASN A 60 -11.13 -31.27 4.45
N GLY A 61 -10.97 -30.44 5.49
CA GLY A 61 -10.56 -29.04 5.39
C GLY A 61 -11.69 -28.06 5.03
N ALA A 62 -12.96 -28.50 5.03
CA ALA A 62 -14.09 -27.60 4.85
C ALA A 62 -14.40 -26.84 6.14
N ILE A 63 -14.77 -25.55 6.00
CA ILE A 63 -15.13 -24.72 7.16
C ILE A 63 -16.54 -25.12 7.61
N VAL A 64 -16.66 -25.63 8.82
CA VAL A 64 -17.91 -26.07 9.43
C VAL A 64 -18.48 -25.07 10.44
N GLY A 65 -17.68 -24.10 10.86
CA GLY A 65 -18.11 -23.09 11.81
C GLY A 65 -17.03 -22.06 12.15
N LEU A 66 -17.37 -21.13 13.05
CA LEU A 66 -16.44 -20.17 13.61
C LEU A 66 -16.13 -20.54 15.06
N THR A 67 -14.90 -20.27 15.48
CA THR A 67 -14.50 -20.33 16.90
C THR A 67 -15.10 -19.13 17.67
N GLU A 68 -14.96 -19.10 18.99
CA GLU A 68 -15.33 -17.92 19.80
C GLU A 68 -14.59 -16.68 19.33
N PHE A 69 -13.29 -16.80 19.01
CA PHE A 69 -12.48 -15.72 18.44
C PHE A 69 -13.04 -15.26 17.08
N GLY A 70 -13.40 -16.20 16.19
CA GLY A 70 -14.00 -15.89 14.89
C GLY A 70 -15.34 -15.18 15.04
N ASN A 71 -16.19 -15.63 15.94
CA ASN A 71 -17.46 -14.97 16.25
C ASN A 71 -17.23 -13.54 16.77
N ALA A 72 -16.24 -13.34 17.64
CA ALA A 72 -15.92 -12.01 18.17
C ALA A 72 -15.51 -11.04 17.07
N ILE A 73 -14.58 -11.41 16.17
CA ILE A 73 -14.01 -10.48 15.18
C ILE A 73 -14.85 -10.33 13.90
N TYR A 74 -15.70 -11.32 13.54
CA TYR A 74 -16.47 -11.27 12.28
C TYR A 74 -17.97 -11.01 12.46
N LEU A 75 -18.55 -11.40 13.59
CA LEU A 75 -20.00 -11.31 13.78
C LEU A 75 -20.43 -10.33 14.87
N SER A 76 -19.59 -10.11 15.91
CA SER A 76 -19.91 -9.17 16.98
C SER A 76 -19.75 -7.70 16.58
N GLY A 77 -20.10 -6.78 17.47
CA GLY A 77 -19.83 -5.35 17.30
C GLY A 77 -18.34 -5.01 17.11
N LEU A 78 -17.42 -5.87 17.59
CA LEU A 78 -15.97 -5.72 17.44
C LEU A 78 -15.52 -5.69 15.98
N LYS A 79 -16.28 -6.32 15.05
CA LYS A 79 -15.99 -6.27 13.60
C LYS A 79 -15.82 -4.85 13.07
N TRP A 80 -16.63 -3.91 13.56
CA TRP A 80 -16.57 -2.52 13.13
C TRP A 80 -15.27 -1.86 13.59
N ILE A 81 -14.81 -2.16 14.81
CA ILE A 81 -13.53 -1.68 15.33
C ILE A 81 -12.39 -2.27 14.49
N VAL A 82 -12.37 -3.59 14.27
CA VAL A 82 -11.35 -4.27 13.47
C VAL A 82 -11.28 -3.71 12.04
N MET A 83 -12.44 -3.42 11.44
CA MET A 83 -12.51 -2.89 10.07
C MET A 83 -12.08 -1.41 9.98
N LEU A 84 -12.40 -0.59 10.99
CA LEU A 84 -12.15 0.85 10.95
C LEU A 84 -10.84 1.27 11.62
N ALA A 85 -10.27 0.44 12.50
CA ALA A 85 -9.02 0.77 13.21
C ALA A 85 -7.84 1.08 12.27
N PRO A 86 -7.60 0.32 11.17
CA PRO A 86 -6.55 0.68 10.23
C PRO A 86 -6.73 2.07 9.63
N LEU A 87 -7.96 2.45 9.29
CA LEU A 87 -8.28 3.78 8.76
C LEU A 87 -7.97 4.86 9.80
N GLY A 88 -8.33 4.63 11.06
CA GLY A 88 -7.99 5.53 12.17
C GLY A 88 -6.49 5.76 12.31
N ILE A 89 -5.67 4.69 12.15
CA ILE A 89 -4.20 4.83 12.19
C ILE A 89 -3.67 5.59 10.97
N VAL A 90 -4.23 5.39 9.78
CA VAL A 90 -3.84 6.18 8.59
C VAL A 90 -4.05 7.68 8.86
N PHE A 91 -5.21 8.07 9.38
CA PHE A 91 -5.46 9.47 9.75
C PHE A 91 -4.52 9.96 10.85
N TYR A 92 -4.30 9.16 11.91
CA TYR A 92 -3.37 9.49 12.97
C TYR A 92 -1.95 9.74 12.45
N MET A 93 -1.46 8.89 11.54
CA MET A 93 -0.14 9.08 10.90
C MET A 93 -0.14 10.31 9.98
N SER A 94 -1.15 10.48 9.15
CA SER A 94 -1.22 11.57 8.17
C SER A 94 -1.21 12.95 8.82
N PHE A 95 -1.97 13.12 9.90
CA PHE A 95 -2.03 14.40 10.61
C PHE A 95 -0.93 14.57 11.67
N GLY A 96 -0.42 13.45 12.21
CA GLY A 96 0.52 13.45 13.32
C GLY A 96 2.00 13.34 12.94
N ILE A 97 2.34 13.02 11.70
CA ILE A 97 3.71 12.69 11.28
C ILE A 97 4.75 13.76 11.63
N ASN A 98 4.37 15.04 11.55
CA ASN A 98 5.27 16.15 11.87
C ASN A 98 5.67 16.17 13.36
N LYS A 99 4.80 15.68 14.24
CA LYS A 99 5.02 15.63 15.70
C LYS A 99 5.60 14.30 16.18
N MET A 100 5.68 13.28 15.31
CA MET A 100 6.24 11.97 15.64
C MET A 100 7.74 11.94 15.40
N SER A 101 8.48 11.09 16.14
CA SER A 101 9.82 10.66 15.75
C SER A 101 9.73 9.62 14.63
N ALA A 102 10.82 9.44 13.85
CA ALA A 102 10.90 8.42 12.81
C ALA A 102 10.64 7.01 13.39
N SER A 103 11.16 6.72 14.58
CA SER A 103 10.92 5.45 15.29
C SER A 103 9.46 5.25 15.63
N ARG A 104 8.78 6.30 16.14
CA ARG A 104 7.34 6.23 16.44
C ARG A 104 6.51 6.03 15.18
N ALA A 105 6.83 6.73 14.09
CA ALA A 105 6.16 6.55 12.80
C ALA A 105 6.32 5.11 12.30
N GLN A 106 7.52 4.54 12.42
CA GLN A 106 7.79 3.15 12.05
C GLN A 106 6.98 2.15 12.89
N THR A 107 6.98 2.30 14.21
CA THR A 107 6.19 1.43 15.11
C THR A 107 4.70 1.52 14.78
N THR A 108 4.18 2.74 14.55
CA THR A 108 2.77 2.95 14.18
C THR A 108 2.44 2.28 12.85
N PHE A 109 3.35 2.31 11.88
CA PHE A 109 3.19 1.60 10.61
C PHE A 109 3.11 0.07 10.80
N TRP A 110 3.91 -0.51 11.70
CA TRP A 110 3.81 -1.95 12.01
C TRP A 110 2.50 -2.32 12.69
N VAL A 111 2.03 -1.49 13.63
CA VAL A 111 0.70 -1.67 14.26
C VAL A 111 -0.40 -1.58 13.21
N PHE A 112 -0.31 -0.60 12.30
CA PHE A 112 -1.23 -0.48 11.16
C PHE A 112 -1.24 -1.75 10.30
N ALA A 113 -0.07 -2.28 9.91
CA ALA A 113 0.04 -3.48 9.08
C ALA A 113 -0.56 -4.72 9.78
N ALA A 114 -0.37 -4.85 11.09
CA ALA A 114 -0.95 -5.93 11.88
C ALA A 114 -2.50 -5.82 11.95
N LEU A 115 -3.03 -4.64 12.22
CA LEU A 115 -4.48 -4.40 12.24
C LEU A 115 -5.12 -4.59 10.86
N MET A 116 -4.42 -4.18 9.80
CA MET A 116 -4.86 -4.45 8.44
C MET A 116 -4.91 -5.95 8.17
N GLY A 117 -3.93 -6.73 8.65
CA GLY A 117 -3.94 -8.19 8.56
C GLY A 117 -5.15 -8.81 9.26
N LEU A 118 -5.46 -8.36 10.48
CA LEU A 118 -6.64 -8.80 11.20
C LEU A 118 -7.93 -8.47 10.44
N SER A 119 -8.04 -7.26 9.89
CA SER A 119 -9.20 -6.83 9.08
C SER A 119 -9.34 -7.66 7.78
N LEU A 120 -8.23 -7.90 7.07
CA LEU A 120 -8.22 -8.64 5.81
C LEU A 120 -8.36 -10.15 5.99
N SER A 121 -8.26 -10.69 7.21
CA SER A 121 -8.48 -12.11 7.47
C SER A 121 -9.87 -12.58 7.03
N SER A 122 -10.87 -11.69 7.05
CA SER A 122 -12.23 -11.94 6.55
C SER A 122 -12.27 -12.28 5.04
N ILE A 123 -11.30 -11.85 4.26
CA ILE A 123 -11.19 -12.19 2.83
C ILE A 123 -11.01 -13.69 2.64
N LEU A 124 -10.27 -14.35 3.54
CA LEU A 124 -10.04 -15.80 3.50
C LEU A 124 -11.29 -16.63 3.85
N LEU A 125 -12.32 -16.02 4.46
CA LEU A 125 -13.63 -16.65 4.62
C LEU A 125 -14.43 -16.66 3.31
N VAL A 126 -14.29 -15.61 2.50
CA VAL A 126 -15.06 -15.39 1.29
C VAL A 126 -14.43 -16.03 0.07
N TYR A 127 -13.11 -15.99 -0.04
CA TYR A 127 -12.35 -16.44 -1.21
C TYR A 127 -11.51 -17.67 -0.90
N THR A 128 -11.32 -18.53 -1.91
CA THR A 128 -10.42 -19.70 -1.78
C THR A 128 -8.97 -19.25 -1.62
N GLY A 129 -8.19 -19.96 -0.79
CA GLY A 129 -6.79 -19.61 -0.57
C GLY A 129 -5.95 -19.61 -1.85
N LEU A 130 -6.20 -20.56 -2.77
CA LEU A 130 -5.53 -20.63 -4.07
C LEU A 130 -5.79 -19.38 -4.91
N SER A 131 -7.06 -18.90 -4.90
CA SER A 131 -7.45 -17.69 -5.61
C SER A 131 -6.79 -16.44 -5.03
N VAL A 132 -6.78 -16.32 -3.70
CA VAL A 132 -6.09 -15.22 -3.00
C VAL A 132 -4.62 -15.19 -3.36
N THR A 133 -3.94 -16.35 -3.37
CA THR A 133 -2.52 -16.46 -3.74
C THR A 133 -2.28 -16.05 -5.20
N ARG A 134 -3.08 -16.54 -6.14
CA ARG A 134 -2.96 -16.18 -7.56
C ARG A 134 -3.11 -14.67 -7.77
N VAL A 135 -4.14 -14.09 -7.20
CA VAL A 135 -4.40 -12.65 -7.32
C VAL A 135 -3.32 -11.83 -6.65
N PHE A 136 -2.76 -12.29 -5.52
CA PHE A 136 -1.63 -11.64 -4.88
C PHE A 136 -0.41 -11.54 -5.81
N PHE A 137 -0.05 -12.60 -6.51
CA PHE A 137 1.05 -12.57 -7.48
C PHE A 137 0.76 -11.66 -8.68
N ILE A 138 -0.47 -11.68 -9.20
CA ILE A 138 -0.90 -10.77 -10.28
C ILE A 138 -0.78 -9.31 -9.82
N SER A 139 -1.29 -9.01 -8.62
CA SER A 139 -1.19 -7.67 -8.04
C SER A 139 0.25 -7.24 -7.85
N SER A 140 1.11 -8.14 -7.36
CA SER A 140 2.53 -7.86 -7.14
C SER A 140 3.26 -7.57 -8.45
N ALA A 141 3.00 -8.33 -9.49
CA ALA A 141 3.59 -8.10 -10.83
C ALA A 141 3.11 -6.77 -11.42
N THR A 142 1.81 -6.48 -11.34
CA THR A 142 1.22 -5.23 -11.83
C THR A 142 1.76 -4.03 -11.07
N PHE A 143 1.77 -4.09 -9.74
CA PHE A 143 2.32 -3.06 -8.87
C PHE A 143 3.80 -2.82 -9.17
N GLY A 144 4.61 -3.88 -9.26
CA GLY A 144 6.04 -3.79 -9.55
C GLY A 144 6.31 -3.12 -10.89
N ALA A 145 5.59 -3.51 -11.95
CA ALA A 145 5.73 -2.90 -13.28
C ALA A 145 5.40 -1.41 -13.26
N MET A 146 4.29 -1.02 -12.63
CA MET A 146 3.87 0.38 -12.55
C MET A 146 4.76 1.22 -11.64
N SER A 147 5.29 0.62 -10.59
CA SER A 147 6.26 1.27 -9.70
C SER A 147 7.59 1.53 -10.43
N ILE A 148 8.10 0.56 -11.20
CA ILE A 148 9.29 0.76 -12.05
C ILE A 148 9.02 1.87 -13.07
N TYR A 149 7.86 1.87 -13.71
CA TYR A 149 7.47 2.95 -14.64
C TYR A 149 7.46 4.31 -13.94
N GLY A 150 6.81 4.44 -12.77
CA GLY A 150 6.77 5.68 -12.00
C GLY A 150 8.17 6.17 -11.57
N TYR A 151 9.07 5.24 -11.20
CA TYR A 151 10.44 5.56 -10.84
C TYR A 151 11.30 6.04 -12.01
N THR A 152 11.14 5.42 -13.19
CA THR A 152 12.03 5.64 -14.35
C THR A 152 11.53 6.69 -15.33
N THR A 153 10.20 6.94 -15.39
CA THR A 153 9.62 7.86 -16.35
C THR A 153 10.14 9.29 -16.18
N LYS A 154 10.40 9.95 -17.31
CA LYS A 154 10.76 11.38 -17.37
C LYS A 154 9.54 12.28 -17.51
N ARG A 155 8.34 11.69 -17.77
CA ARG A 155 7.10 12.47 -17.88
C ARG A 155 6.63 12.88 -16.49
N ASP A 156 6.19 14.11 -16.33
CA ASP A 156 5.53 14.57 -15.10
C ASP A 156 4.13 13.96 -15.01
N LEU A 157 3.92 13.13 -13.99
CA LEU A 157 2.65 12.45 -13.73
C LEU A 157 1.68 13.28 -12.86
N THR A 158 2.02 14.50 -12.45
CA THR A 158 1.22 15.33 -11.52
C THR A 158 -0.21 15.55 -12.01
N LYS A 159 -0.39 15.87 -13.30
CA LYS A 159 -1.73 16.06 -13.89
C LYS A 159 -2.54 14.76 -13.87
N MET A 160 -1.89 13.63 -14.17
CA MET A 160 -2.51 12.30 -14.09
C MET A 160 -2.89 11.98 -12.65
N GLY A 161 -2.02 12.26 -11.69
CA GLY A 161 -2.28 12.06 -10.26
C GLY A 161 -3.53 12.81 -9.78
N SER A 162 -3.69 14.07 -10.18
CA SER A 162 -4.89 14.86 -9.84
C SER A 162 -6.17 14.24 -10.41
N PHE A 163 -6.14 13.74 -11.64
CA PHE A 163 -7.27 13.05 -12.28
C PHE A 163 -7.59 11.73 -11.54
N LEU A 164 -6.56 10.93 -11.20
CA LEU A 164 -6.72 9.68 -10.49
C LEU A 164 -7.24 9.87 -9.06
N MET A 165 -6.86 10.95 -8.38
CA MET A 165 -7.41 11.31 -7.07
C MET A 165 -8.91 11.63 -7.14
N MET A 166 -9.37 12.31 -8.18
CA MET A 166 -10.82 12.48 -8.42
C MET A 166 -11.51 11.13 -8.65
N GLY A 167 -10.88 10.25 -9.44
CA GLY A 167 -11.34 8.87 -9.65
C GLY A 167 -11.45 8.09 -8.33
N LEU A 168 -10.45 8.20 -7.45
CA LEU A 168 -10.46 7.57 -6.12
C LEU A 168 -11.65 8.07 -5.26
N ILE A 169 -11.88 9.38 -5.23
CA ILE A 169 -13.05 9.96 -4.52
C ILE A 169 -14.35 9.40 -5.12
N GLY A 170 -14.44 9.31 -6.44
CA GLY A 170 -15.58 8.72 -7.13
C GLY A 170 -15.82 7.25 -6.74
N ILE A 171 -14.74 6.45 -6.65
CA ILE A 171 -14.80 5.05 -6.19
C ILE A 171 -15.31 4.97 -4.74
N ILE A 172 -14.84 5.83 -3.85
CA ILE A 172 -15.27 5.85 -2.45
C ILE A 172 -16.77 6.16 -2.38
N ILE A 173 -17.22 7.22 -3.02
CA ILE A 173 -18.63 7.62 -3.03
C ILE A 173 -19.50 6.50 -3.63
N SER A 174 -19.11 5.96 -4.79
CA SER A 174 -19.85 4.88 -5.45
C SER A 174 -19.88 3.61 -4.59
N SER A 175 -18.82 3.32 -3.84
CA SER A 175 -18.77 2.18 -2.92
C SER A 175 -19.75 2.36 -1.76
N VAL A 176 -19.83 3.55 -1.18
CA VAL A 176 -20.80 3.88 -0.12
C VAL A 176 -22.23 3.76 -0.64
N VAL A 177 -22.51 4.31 -1.81
CA VAL A 177 -23.82 4.19 -2.46
C VAL A 177 -24.16 2.71 -2.73
N ASN A 178 -23.20 1.92 -3.17
CA ASN A 178 -23.43 0.50 -3.47
C ASN A 178 -23.65 -0.36 -2.22
N ILE A 179 -23.23 0.06 -1.02
CA ILE A 179 -23.61 -0.61 0.24
C ILE A 179 -25.13 -0.58 0.42
N ILE A 180 -25.78 0.51 0.02
CA ILE A 180 -27.25 0.69 0.10
C ILE A 180 -27.94 -0.03 -1.06
N LEU A 181 -27.47 0.17 -2.29
CA LEU A 181 -28.10 -0.37 -3.52
C LEU A 181 -27.86 -1.87 -3.71
N LYS A 182 -26.77 -2.42 -3.17
CA LYS A 182 -26.37 -3.85 -3.31
C LYS A 182 -26.35 -4.35 -4.76
N SER A 183 -26.02 -3.47 -5.70
CA SER A 183 -25.97 -3.76 -7.13
C SER A 183 -24.69 -4.52 -7.49
N SER A 184 -24.85 -5.72 -8.07
CA SER A 184 -23.71 -6.52 -8.57
C SER A 184 -23.02 -5.86 -9.76
N MET A 185 -23.78 -5.20 -10.64
CA MET A 185 -23.24 -4.48 -11.79
C MET A 185 -22.40 -3.28 -11.34
N MET A 186 -22.87 -2.50 -10.36
CA MET A 186 -22.11 -1.40 -9.79
C MET A 186 -20.84 -1.91 -9.08
N TYR A 187 -20.92 -3.01 -8.34
CA TYR A 187 -19.79 -3.65 -7.70
C TYR A 187 -18.70 -4.04 -8.72
N PHE A 188 -19.11 -4.61 -9.86
CA PHE A 188 -18.20 -4.97 -10.95
C PHE A 188 -17.56 -3.74 -11.60
N ALA A 189 -18.37 -2.72 -11.94
CA ALA A 189 -17.87 -1.47 -12.53
C ALA A 189 -16.88 -0.74 -11.61
N ILE A 190 -17.19 -0.62 -10.32
CA ILE A 190 -16.28 -0.04 -9.31
C ILE A 190 -14.96 -0.80 -9.28
N SER A 191 -15.00 -2.14 -9.38
CA SER A 191 -13.80 -2.96 -9.33
C SER A 191 -12.90 -2.75 -10.55
N ILE A 192 -13.47 -2.65 -11.76
CA ILE A 192 -12.70 -2.36 -13.00
C ILE A 192 -12.08 -0.96 -12.91
N ILE A 193 -12.88 0.05 -12.61
CA ILE A 193 -12.40 1.43 -12.49
C ILE A 193 -11.34 1.53 -11.38
N GLY A 194 -11.56 0.82 -10.27
CA GLY A 194 -10.61 0.76 -9.17
C GLY A 194 -9.26 0.20 -9.57
N VAL A 195 -9.22 -0.88 -10.35
CA VAL A 195 -7.94 -1.41 -10.87
C VAL A 195 -7.21 -0.36 -11.69
N LEU A 196 -7.89 0.31 -12.62
CA LEU A 196 -7.28 1.33 -13.47
C LEU A 196 -6.74 2.51 -12.64
N VAL A 197 -7.52 2.97 -11.67
CA VAL A 197 -7.13 4.07 -10.77
C VAL A 197 -5.92 3.69 -9.93
N PHE A 198 -5.92 2.52 -9.26
CA PHE A 198 -4.80 2.13 -8.39
C PHE A 198 -3.54 1.74 -9.17
N VAL A 199 -3.65 1.22 -10.38
CA VAL A 199 -2.53 1.02 -11.31
C VAL A 199 -1.87 2.36 -11.64
N GLY A 200 -2.67 3.38 -11.97
CA GLY A 200 -2.16 4.72 -12.25
C GLY A 200 -1.60 5.43 -11.00
N LEU A 201 -2.28 5.31 -9.84
CA LEU A 201 -1.82 5.86 -8.56
C LEU A 201 -0.47 5.27 -8.16
N THR A 202 -0.26 3.96 -8.33
CA THR A 202 1.04 3.31 -8.05
C THR A 202 2.20 4.01 -8.79
N ALA A 203 2.02 4.34 -10.07
CA ALA A 203 3.05 5.04 -10.84
C ALA A 203 3.24 6.49 -10.35
N TYR A 204 2.13 7.20 -10.17
CA TYR A 204 2.15 8.59 -9.70
C TYR A 204 2.77 8.72 -8.31
N ASP A 205 2.33 7.89 -7.35
CA ASP A 205 2.82 7.97 -5.98
C ASP A 205 4.28 7.52 -5.87
N THR A 206 4.71 6.54 -6.67
CA THR A 206 6.14 6.21 -6.79
C THR A 206 6.96 7.42 -7.25
N GLN A 207 6.51 8.12 -8.30
CA GLN A 207 7.21 9.32 -8.77
C GLN A 207 7.19 10.44 -7.72
N LYS A 208 6.06 10.66 -7.07
CA LYS A 208 5.90 11.64 -6.00
C LYS A 208 6.85 11.36 -4.83
N ILE A 209 6.92 10.11 -4.37
CA ILE A 209 7.81 9.69 -3.28
C ILE A 209 9.28 9.89 -3.67
N LYS A 210 9.66 9.49 -4.90
CA LYS A 210 10.99 9.76 -5.45
C LYS A 210 11.33 11.24 -5.39
N ASN A 211 10.41 12.12 -5.79
CA ASN A 211 10.61 13.57 -5.81
C ASN A 211 10.61 14.22 -4.42
N MET A 212 10.14 13.51 -3.38
CA MET A 212 10.23 13.98 -1.98
C MET A 212 11.62 13.83 -1.38
N TYR A 213 12.52 13.09 -2.02
CA TYR A 213 13.89 12.94 -1.57
C TYR A 213 14.65 14.27 -1.68
N ALA A 214 15.34 14.65 -0.61
CA ALA A 214 16.30 15.75 -0.61
C ALA A 214 17.56 15.32 0.14
N ALA A 215 18.73 15.48 -0.50
CA ALA A 215 20.02 15.10 0.11
C ALA A 215 20.35 15.91 1.38
N SER A 216 19.71 17.07 1.55
CA SER A 216 19.83 17.94 2.73
C SER A 216 18.96 17.52 3.91
N ASP A 217 18.07 16.54 3.75
CA ASP A 217 17.19 16.09 4.82
C ASP A 217 18.03 15.45 5.96
N SER A 218 17.64 15.75 7.21
CA SER A 218 18.15 15.01 8.35
C SER A 218 17.73 13.54 8.29
N GLY A 219 18.50 12.64 8.89
CA GLY A 219 18.15 11.22 8.97
C GLY A 219 16.76 10.96 9.58
N GLU A 220 16.36 11.82 10.52
CA GLU A 220 15.02 11.81 11.14
C GLU A 220 13.93 12.14 10.13
N LEU A 221 14.07 13.21 9.35
CA LEU A 221 13.10 13.63 8.34
C LEU A 221 13.02 12.61 7.21
N MET A 222 14.16 12.12 6.74
CA MET A 222 14.24 11.07 5.73
C MET A 222 13.56 9.78 6.20
N GLY A 223 13.72 9.41 7.47
CA GLY A 223 13.02 8.28 8.08
C GLY A 223 11.49 8.44 8.05
N LYS A 224 10.97 9.60 8.43
CA LYS A 224 9.54 9.91 8.38
C LYS A 224 8.99 9.87 6.96
N LYS A 225 9.70 10.50 6.00
CA LYS A 225 9.34 10.48 4.57
C LYS A 225 9.30 9.05 4.04
N ALA A 226 10.27 8.20 4.40
CA ALA A 226 10.31 6.81 3.98
C ALA A 226 9.12 5.99 4.51
N VAL A 227 8.76 6.16 5.79
CA VAL A 227 7.60 5.47 6.38
C VAL A 227 6.29 5.93 5.75
N MET A 228 6.11 7.24 5.53
CA MET A 228 4.90 7.77 4.87
C MET A 228 4.82 7.33 3.41
N GLY A 229 5.94 7.32 2.69
CA GLY A 229 6.00 6.77 1.34
C GLY A 229 5.63 5.29 1.31
N ALA A 230 6.14 4.51 2.26
CA ALA A 230 5.81 3.09 2.39
C ALA A 230 4.31 2.89 2.69
N LEU A 231 3.72 3.71 3.57
CA LEU A 231 2.27 3.66 3.84
C LEU A 231 1.45 3.96 2.59
N THR A 232 1.83 4.97 1.81
CA THR A 232 1.14 5.31 0.55
C THR A 232 1.18 4.14 -0.44
N LEU A 233 2.37 3.61 -0.73
CA LEU A 233 2.52 2.47 -1.66
C LEU A 233 1.85 1.19 -1.13
N TYR A 234 1.85 0.98 0.18
CA TYR A 234 1.14 -0.11 0.81
C TYR A 234 -0.37 -0.01 0.57
N LEU A 235 -0.96 1.18 0.73
CA LEU A 235 -2.38 1.41 0.48
C LEU A 235 -2.73 1.19 -0.99
N ASP A 236 -1.90 1.67 -1.93
CA ASP A 236 -2.09 1.42 -3.36
C ASP A 236 -2.09 -0.08 -3.66
N PHE A 237 -1.11 -0.81 -3.12
CA PHE A 237 -0.99 -2.25 -3.31
C PHE A 237 -2.20 -3.01 -2.76
N ILE A 238 -2.62 -2.75 -1.52
CA ILE A 238 -3.74 -3.45 -0.89
C ILE A 238 -5.05 -3.15 -1.62
N ASN A 239 -5.28 -1.91 -2.01
CA ASN A 239 -6.48 -1.55 -2.76
C ASN A 239 -6.48 -2.19 -4.16
N LEU A 240 -5.35 -2.18 -4.88
CA LEU A 240 -5.20 -2.88 -6.15
C LEU A 240 -5.49 -4.39 -5.98
N PHE A 241 -4.92 -5.02 -4.97
CA PHE A 241 -5.14 -6.42 -4.64
C PHE A 241 -6.63 -6.71 -4.38
N ILE A 242 -7.31 -5.90 -3.57
CA ILE A 242 -8.74 -6.06 -3.27
C ILE A 242 -9.58 -5.90 -4.54
N MET A 243 -9.30 -4.92 -5.39
CA MET A 243 -10.04 -4.71 -6.65
C MET A 243 -9.83 -5.88 -7.62
N LEU A 244 -8.60 -6.37 -7.76
CA LEU A 244 -8.31 -7.55 -8.58
C LEU A 244 -8.94 -8.82 -7.99
N LEU A 245 -8.95 -8.97 -6.67
CA LEU A 245 -9.59 -10.12 -6.01
C LEU A 245 -11.12 -10.11 -6.20
N ARG A 246 -11.75 -8.95 -6.24
CA ARG A 246 -13.17 -8.81 -6.56
C ARG A 246 -13.50 -9.24 -8.00
N LEU A 247 -12.57 -9.03 -8.95
CA LEU A 247 -12.76 -9.38 -10.36
C LEU A 247 -12.41 -10.84 -10.67
N PHE A 248 -11.31 -11.33 -10.11
CA PHE A 248 -10.73 -12.63 -10.49
C PHE A 248 -10.76 -13.66 -9.36
N GLY A 249 -11.21 -13.26 -8.18
CA GLY A 249 -11.28 -14.13 -7.01
C GLY A 249 -12.40 -15.14 -7.11
N GLN A 250 -12.09 -16.41 -6.84
CA GLN A 250 -13.04 -17.48 -6.76
C GLN A 250 -13.58 -17.55 -5.32
N ARG A 251 -14.89 -17.31 -5.18
CA ARG A 251 -15.55 -17.41 -3.87
C ARG A 251 -15.71 -18.89 -3.47
N ARG A 252 -15.72 -19.13 -2.16
CA ARG A 252 -16.00 -20.46 -1.60
C ARG A 252 -17.46 -20.83 -1.75
#